data_3c7f23d536765550f29da7580d2ad913
#
_entry.id   3c7f23d536765550f29da7580d2ad913
#
_cell.length_a   1.000
_cell.length_b   1.000
_cell.length_c   1.000
_cell.angle_alpha   90.00
_cell.angle_beta   90.00
_cell.angle_gamma   90.00
#
_symmetry.space_group_name_H-M   'P 1'
#
loop_
_entity.id
_entity.type
_entity.pdbx_description
1 polymer ?
#
loop_
_entity_poly.entity_id
_entity_poly.type
_entity_poly.pdbx_seq_one_letter_code
_entity_poly.pdbx_strand_id
1 'polypeptide(L)' 'PRALSLMKAQAAVAEDPEFKGNVAFVGTKAFWRPPEVSPSGQGYHWNTNAETYYLIGDAMGKAMLQLLAVQEPLR' A
#
# COMPACT_ATOMS: atom_id res chain seq x y z
N PRO A 1 1.37 -16.68 -10.02
CA PRO A 1 2.41 -16.60 -8.98
C PRO A 1 1.81 -16.29 -7.62
N ARG A 2 2.48 -16.80 -6.60
CA ARG A 2 2.01 -16.66 -5.24
C ARG A 2 1.86 -15.20 -4.81
N ALA A 3 2.82 -14.36 -5.20
CA ALA A 3 2.80 -12.96 -4.81
C ALA A 3 1.57 -12.22 -5.34
N LEU A 4 1.21 -12.48 -6.60
CA LEU A 4 0.02 -11.86 -7.18
C LEU A 4 -1.26 -12.36 -6.52
N SER A 5 -1.32 -13.65 -6.18
CA SER A 5 -2.47 -14.20 -5.48
C SER A 5 -2.62 -13.55 -4.10
N LEU A 6 -1.51 -13.37 -3.41
CA LEU A 6 -1.52 -12.73 -2.09
C LEU A 6 -2.00 -11.28 -2.20
N MET A 7 -1.52 -10.56 -3.20
CA MET A 7 -1.92 -9.17 -3.40
C MET A 7 -3.42 -9.06 -3.70
N LYS A 8 -3.95 -9.99 -4.48
CA LYS A 8 -5.39 -10.01 -4.76
C LYS A 8 -6.20 -10.28 -3.50
N ALA A 9 -5.73 -11.18 -2.66
CA ALA A 9 -6.40 -11.48 -1.41
C ALA A 9 -6.39 -10.27 -0.48
N GLN A 10 -5.28 -9.57 -0.41
CA GLN A 10 -5.19 -8.36 0.40
C GLN A 10 -6.15 -7.27 -0.08
N ALA A 11 -6.23 -7.09 -1.40
CA ALA A 11 -7.13 -6.09 -1.96
C ALA A 11 -8.59 -6.45 -1.72
N ALA A 12 -8.90 -7.74 -1.74
CA ALA A 12 -10.27 -8.20 -1.56
C ALA A 12 -10.81 -7.88 -0.17
N VAL A 13 -9.96 -7.85 0.83
CA VAL A 13 -10.40 -7.54 2.19
C VAL A 13 -11.04 -6.16 2.25
N ALA A 14 -10.47 -5.19 1.54
CA ALA A 14 -11.00 -3.82 1.56
C ALA A 14 -12.38 -3.71 0.92
N GLU A 15 -12.75 -4.68 0.06
CA GLU A 15 -14.04 -4.70 -0.60
C GLU A 15 -15.08 -5.53 0.14
N ASP A 16 -14.67 -6.26 1.17
CA ASP A 16 -15.58 -7.07 1.96
C ASP A 16 -16.57 -6.16 2.69
N PRO A 17 -17.88 -6.41 2.59
CA PRO A 17 -18.87 -5.53 3.22
C PRO A 17 -18.62 -5.30 4.71
N GLU A 18 -18.02 -6.27 5.39
CA GLU A 18 -17.77 -6.17 6.81
C GLU A 18 -16.67 -5.14 7.12
N PHE A 19 -15.73 -4.94 6.20
CA PHE A 19 -14.58 -4.07 6.42
C PHE A 19 -14.60 -2.81 5.57
N LYS A 20 -15.49 -2.74 4.59
CA LYS A 20 -15.51 -1.61 3.67
C LYS A 20 -15.77 -0.32 4.44
N GLY A 21 -14.95 0.70 4.15
CA GLY A 21 -15.03 1.96 4.84
C GLY A 21 -14.17 2.03 6.10
N ASN A 22 -13.65 0.89 6.55
CA ASN A 22 -12.80 0.82 7.74
C ASN A 22 -11.43 0.25 7.43
N VAL A 23 -11.26 -0.30 6.22
CA VAL A 23 -10.01 -0.87 5.74
C VAL A 23 -9.77 -0.36 4.34
N ALA A 24 -8.54 0.01 4.05
CA ALA A 24 -8.16 0.40 2.70
C ALA A 24 -6.96 -0.43 2.26
N PHE A 25 -6.96 -0.82 1.00
CA PHE A 25 -5.82 -1.49 0.41
C PHE A 25 -4.99 -0.45 -0.34
N VAL A 26 -3.67 -0.48 -0.13
CA VAL A 26 -2.74 0.39 -0.83
C VAL A 26 -1.80 -0.50 -1.63
N GLY A 27 -1.93 -0.47 -2.96
CA GLY A 27 -1.02 -1.21 -3.82
C GLY A 27 0.31 -0.49 -3.90
N THR A 28 1.38 -1.20 -3.60
CA THR A 28 2.72 -0.60 -3.53
C THR A 28 3.66 -1.09 -4.62
N LYS A 29 3.20 -2.00 -5.47
CA LYS A 29 4.05 -2.59 -6.51
C LYS A 29 4.67 -1.52 -7.41
N ALA A 30 3.93 -0.47 -7.73
CA ALA A 30 4.40 0.59 -8.60
C ALA A 30 5.51 1.43 -7.97
N PHE A 31 5.72 1.31 -6.67
CA PHE A 31 6.73 2.08 -5.96
C PHE A 31 8.08 1.39 -5.90
N TRP A 32 8.15 0.14 -6.37
CA TRP A 32 9.40 -0.59 -6.40
C TRP A 32 10.41 0.11 -7.32
N ARG A 33 11.64 0.16 -6.89
CA ARG A 33 12.73 0.73 -7.68
C ARG A 33 13.80 -0.34 -7.88
N PRO A 34 14.35 -0.44 -9.09
CA PRO A 34 15.33 -1.48 -9.37
C PRO A 34 16.67 -1.22 -8.65
N PRO A 35 17.51 -2.26 -8.54
CA PRO A 35 18.80 -2.10 -7.87
C PRO A 35 19.69 -1.02 -8.46
N GLU A 36 19.56 -0.75 -9.76
CA GLU A 36 20.38 0.24 -10.45
C GLU A 36 20.22 1.64 -9.90
N VAL A 37 19.05 1.94 -9.33
CA VAL A 37 18.78 3.26 -8.74
C VAL A 37 18.53 3.16 -7.24
N SER A 38 18.99 2.06 -6.63
CA SER A 38 18.77 1.80 -5.22
C SER A 38 20.09 1.54 -4.52
N PRO A 39 20.18 1.79 -3.21
CA PRO A 39 21.40 1.51 -2.46
C PRO A 39 21.77 0.03 -2.37
N SER A 40 20.81 -0.86 -2.59
CA SER A 40 20.99 -2.29 -2.39
C SER A 40 20.24 -3.08 -3.46
N GLY A 41 20.75 -4.25 -3.81
CA GLY A 41 20.08 -5.18 -4.72
C GLY A 41 19.58 -6.41 -3.99
N GLN A 42 19.29 -6.30 -2.68
CA GLN A 42 18.93 -7.44 -1.85
C GLN A 42 17.66 -8.16 -2.29
N GLY A 43 16.76 -7.47 -3.00
CA GLY A 43 15.50 -8.07 -3.42
C GLY A 43 14.44 -8.07 -2.34
N TYR A 44 14.78 -7.62 -1.15
CA TYR A 44 13.84 -7.43 -0.05
C TYR A 44 14.10 -6.08 0.60
N HIS A 45 13.22 -5.65 1.50
CA HIS A 45 13.28 -4.30 2.09
C HIS A 45 13.37 -3.23 1.01
N TRP A 46 12.69 -3.47 -0.12
CA TRP A 46 12.58 -2.52 -1.24
C TRP A 46 13.94 -2.03 -1.71
N ASN A 47 14.94 -2.92 -1.69
CA ASN A 47 16.31 -2.58 -2.09
C ASN A 47 16.85 -1.37 -1.33
N THR A 48 16.32 -1.10 -0.14
CA THR A 48 16.69 0.02 0.73
C THR A 48 16.50 1.37 0.03
N ASN A 49 15.56 1.45 -0.88
CA ASN A 49 15.32 2.67 -1.66
C ASN A 49 14.45 3.65 -0.88
N ALA A 50 14.99 4.81 -0.56
CA ALA A 50 14.30 5.81 0.24
C ALA A 50 13.06 6.36 -0.47
N GLU A 51 13.13 6.53 -1.80
CA GLU A 51 11.99 7.01 -2.57
C GLU A 51 10.82 6.04 -2.47
N THR A 52 11.10 4.73 -2.55
CA THR A 52 10.06 3.71 -2.40
C THR A 52 9.37 3.85 -1.05
N TYR A 53 10.14 3.94 0.02
CA TYR A 53 9.57 4.07 1.36
C TYR A 53 8.76 5.35 1.50
N TYR A 54 9.24 6.44 0.94
CA TYR A 54 8.51 7.71 0.98
C TYR A 54 7.16 7.58 0.26
N LEU A 55 7.16 6.97 -0.92
CA LEU A 55 5.94 6.83 -1.71
C LEU A 55 4.93 5.92 -1.01
N ILE A 56 5.41 4.84 -0.37
CA ILE A 56 4.53 3.96 0.39
C ILE A 56 3.88 4.73 1.54
N GLY A 57 4.69 5.46 2.30
CA GLY A 57 4.16 6.24 3.43
C GLY A 57 3.17 7.30 3.00
N ASP A 58 3.48 7.99 1.91
CA ASP A 58 2.59 9.02 1.36
C ASP A 58 1.24 8.40 0.94
N ALA A 59 1.30 7.26 0.24
CA ALA A 59 0.08 6.59 -0.21
C ALA A 59 -0.75 6.09 0.96
N MET A 60 -0.10 5.56 2.00
CA MET A 60 -0.80 5.10 3.19
C MET A 60 -1.46 6.26 3.94
N GLY A 61 -0.77 7.40 4.01
CA GLY A 61 -1.33 8.60 4.64
C GLY A 61 -2.56 9.10 3.90
N LYS A 62 -2.50 9.12 2.58
CA LYS A 62 -3.64 9.53 1.77
C LYS A 62 -4.81 8.59 1.93
N ALA A 63 -4.55 7.29 1.97
CA ALA A 63 -5.60 6.29 2.19
C ALA A 63 -6.24 6.46 3.56
N MET A 64 -5.45 6.78 4.57
CA MET A 64 -5.97 7.01 5.91
C MET A 64 -6.89 8.23 5.94
N LEU A 65 -6.52 9.30 5.25
CA LEU A 65 -7.37 10.49 5.17
C LEU A 65 -8.72 10.15 4.54
N GLN A 66 -8.72 9.31 3.51
CA GLN A 66 -9.96 8.89 2.88
C GLN A 66 -10.82 8.06 3.84
N LEU A 67 -10.20 7.16 4.59
CA LEU A 67 -10.94 6.36 5.57
C LEU A 67 -11.55 7.24 6.65
N LEU A 68 -10.80 8.23 7.14
CA LEU A 68 -11.31 9.13 8.16
C LEU A 68 -12.49 9.95 7.63
N ALA A 69 -12.43 10.37 6.38
CA ALA A 69 -13.52 11.12 5.78
C ALA A 69 -14.80 10.30 5.69
N VAL A 70 -14.64 9.00 5.35
CA VAL A 70 -15.79 8.09 5.25
C VAL A 70 -16.42 7.85 6.61
N GLN A 71 -15.58 7.72 7.64
CA GLN A 71 -16.05 7.38 8.98
C GLN A 71 -16.53 8.60 9.75
N GLU A 72 -16.19 9.78 9.30
CA GLU A 72 -16.63 10.99 9.98
C GLU A 72 -18.12 11.15 9.85
N PRO A 73 -18.84 11.17 10.95
CA PRO A 73 -20.27 11.39 10.85
C PRO A 73 -20.54 12.79 10.34
N LEU A 74 -21.73 12.99 9.88
CA LEU A 74 -22.14 14.32 9.43
C LEU A 74 -21.96 15.31 10.56
N ARG A 75 -21.31 16.39 10.24
CA ARG A 75 -21.03 17.43 11.21
C ARG A 75 -21.63 18.73 10.77
#